data_679bc7aec0a43ce4a618ea13762ec9fd
#
_entry.id   679bc7aec0a43ce4a618ea13762ec9fd
#
_cell.length_a   1.000
_cell.length_b   1.000
_cell.length_c   1.000
_cell.angle_alpha   90.00
_cell.angle_beta   90.00
_cell.angle_gamma   90.00
#
_symmetry.space_group_name_H-M   'P 1'
#
loop_
_entity.id
_entity.type
_entity.pdbx_description
1 polymer ?
#
loop_
_entity_poly.entity_id
_entity_poly.type
_entity_poly.pdbx_seq_one_letter_code
_entity_poly.pdbx_strand_id
1 'polypeptide(L)'
;FGENLLNPKFIEIVAVFRNHLPDATLECNTNGDKLTMGYLENLFHKSGLDLIYINLYDGIEQMAVFEEMLLWADVLPDKYKFRMHWGDFEKHGLILNNRSGVMDWVGVEESSVTDLQGKPCHYPFYKMFVDWNGDVLFCSNDWGKEHVVGNLLQDTLHEVWFSKPMTKIRKRLMKGNRTVSPCNKCSVDGSLFGKPSFDIIKEYY
;
A
#
# COMPACT_ATOMS: atom_id res chain seq x y z
N PHE A 1 6.86 4.89 1.86
CA PHE A 1 7.90 3.88 1.67
C PHE A 1 8.83 3.88 2.88
N GLY A 2 8.82 2.80 3.68
CA GLY A 2 9.63 2.70 4.89
C GLY A 2 9.00 1.79 5.94
N GLU A 3 9.70 1.61 7.05
CA GLU A 3 9.24 0.85 8.20
C GLU A 3 8.50 1.77 9.17
N ASN A 4 7.21 1.53 9.37
CA ASN A 4 6.33 2.36 10.20
C ASN A 4 6.77 2.41 11.66
N LEU A 5 7.29 1.28 12.17
CA LEU A 5 7.68 1.13 13.57
C LEU A 5 8.96 1.89 13.94
N LEU A 6 9.66 2.46 12.97
CA LEU A 6 10.76 3.41 13.22
C LEU A 6 10.26 4.78 13.69
N ASN A 7 8.99 5.11 13.46
CA ASN A 7 8.41 6.35 13.97
C ASN A 7 8.01 6.17 15.43
N PRO A 8 8.65 6.87 16.40
CA PRO A 8 8.36 6.70 17.82
C PRO A 8 6.93 7.11 18.20
N LYS A 9 6.23 7.85 17.33
CA LYS A 9 4.84 8.27 17.53
C LYS A 9 3.83 7.40 16.77
N PHE A 10 4.24 6.27 16.23
CA PHE A 10 3.36 5.47 15.37
C PHE A 10 2.08 5.02 16.10
N ILE A 11 2.19 4.58 17.36
CA ILE A 11 1.04 4.19 18.19
C ILE A 11 0.08 5.35 18.40
N GLU A 12 0.61 6.56 18.69
CA GLU A 12 -0.22 7.77 18.83
C GLU A 12 -0.92 8.13 17.51
N ILE A 13 -0.23 8.01 16.41
CA ILE A 13 -0.79 8.25 15.07
C ILE A 13 -1.94 7.29 14.78
N VAL A 14 -1.79 6.00 15.06
CA VAL A 14 -2.88 5.01 14.88
C VAL A 14 -4.07 5.37 15.77
N ALA A 15 -3.85 5.75 17.03
CA ALA A 15 -4.92 6.19 17.93
C ALA A 15 -5.65 7.44 17.41
N VAL A 16 -4.93 8.40 16.84
CA VAL A 16 -5.54 9.58 16.20
C VAL A 16 -6.41 9.17 15.01
N PHE A 17 -5.93 8.26 14.15
CA PHE A 17 -6.74 7.73 13.05
C PHE A 17 -7.98 7.02 13.55
N ARG A 18 -7.87 6.17 14.57
CA ARG A 18 -9.03 5.47 15.15
C ARG A 18 -10.08 6.45 15.68
N ASN A 19 -9.66 7.51 16.36
CA ASN A 19 -10.57 8.51 16.91
C ASN A 19 -11.33 9.30 15.82
N HIS A 20 -10.70 9.57 14.68
CA HIS A 20 -11.31 10.33 13.59
C HIS A 20 -12.01 9.46 12.55
N LEU A 21 -11.64 8.20 12.45
CA LEU A 21 -12.14 7.22 11.48
C LEU A 21 -12.55 5.94 12.20
N PRO A 22 -13.58 5.98 13.06
CA PRO A 22 -13.96 4.85 13.93
C PRO A 22 -14.34 3.57 13.14
N ASP A 23 -14.90 3.74 11.96
CA ASP A 23 -15.38 2.64 11.11
C ASP A 23 -14.34 2.17 10.08
N ALA A 24 -13.19 2.82 9.99
CA ALA A 24 -12.13 2.42 9.06
C ALA A 24 -11.36 1.20 9.58
N THR A 25 -11.00 0.30 8.68
CA THR A 25 -10.02 -0.75 9.00
C THR A 25 -8.61 -0.16 8.97
N LEU A 26 -7.92 -0.17 10.10
CA LEU A 26 -6.56 0.31 10.24
C LEU A 26 -5.58 -0.86 10.15
N GLU A 27 -4.74 -0.85 9.11
CA GLU A 27 -3.77 -1.91 8.85
C GLU A 27 -2.33 -1.38 8.90
N CYS A 28 -1.41 -2.19 9.42
CA CYS A 28 0.02 -1.91 9.44
C CYS A 28 0.80 -3.00 8.69
N ASN A 29 1.83 -2.61 7.94
CA ASN A 29 2.82 -3.53 7.37
C ASN A 29 4.18 -3.25 8.00
N THR A 30 4.88 -4.28 8.47
CA THR A 30 6.19 -4.17 9.12
C THR A 30 7.07 -5.38 8.79
N ASN A 31 8.39 -5.23 8.88
CA ASN A 31 9.34 -6.34 8.89
C ASN A 31 9.48 -6.99 10.28
N GLY A 32 8.88 -6.38 11.30
CA GLY A 32 8.88 -6.90 12.66
C GLY A 32 10.11 -6.57 13.52
N ASP A 33 11.17 -6.00 12.98
CA ASP A 33 12.45 -5.76 13.70
C ASP A 33 12.31 -4.92 14.97
N LYS A 34 11.24 -4.12 15.05
CA LYS A 34 10.97 -3.26 16.21
C LYS A 34 9.84 -3.78 17.10
N LEU A 35 9.26 -4.93 16.76
CA LEU A 35 8.20 -5.51 17.58
C LEU A 35 8.78 -6.04 18.90
N THR A 36 8.03 -5.76 19.95
CA THR A 36 8.17 -6.34 21.28
C THR A 36 6.78 -6.65 21.79
N MET A 37 6.66 -7.50 22.81
CA MET A 37 5.36 -7.79 23.44
C MET A 37 4.65 -6.50 23.89
N GLY A 38 5.34 -5.63 24.62
CA GLY A 38 4.76 -4.35 25.08
C GLY A 38 4.40 -3.39 23.94
N TYR A 39 5.09 -3.48 22.79
CA TYR A 39 4.72 -2.70 21.60
C TYR A 39 3.43 -3.22 21.00
N LEU A 40 3.28 -4.54 20.86
CA LEU A 40 2.07 -5.20 20.35
C LEU A 40 0.86 -4.91 21.24
N GLU A 41 0.99 -5.04 22.57
CA GLU A 41 -0.05 -4.68 23.54
C GLU A 41 -0.54 -3.24 23.31
N ASN A 42 0.38 -2.27 23.23
CA ASN A 42 0.02 -0.88 23.02
C ASN A 42 -0.63 -0.66 21.64
N LEU A 43 -0.13 -1.32 20.60
CA LEU A 43 -0.63 -1.17 19.25
C LEU A 43 -2.07 -1.69 19.10
N PHE A 44 -2.39 -2.84 19.69
CA PHE A 44 -3.73 -3.42 19.56
C PHE A 44 -4.69 -2.93 20.63
N HIS A 45 -4.29 -2.94 21.89
CA HIS A 45 -5.22 -2.68 23.00
C HIS A 45 -5.37 -1.18 23.34
N LYS A 46 -4.41 -0.31 22.94
CA LYS A 46 -4.49 1.12 23.21
C LYS A 46 -4.72 1.99 21.99
N SER A 47 -4.11 1.65 20.84
CA SER A 47 -4.28 2.49 19.64
C SER A 47 -5.43 2.07 18.74
N GLY A 48 -5.92 0.82 18.87
CA GLY A 48 -7.05 0.33 18.10
C GLY A 48 -6.68 -0.08 16.66
N LEU A 49 -5.46 -0.60 16.44
CA LEU A 49 -5.11 -1.24 15.18
C LEU A 49 -5.97 -2.48 14.94
N ASP A 50 -6.43 -2.71 13.73
CA ASP A 50 -7.26 -3.88 13.40
C ASP A 50 -6.43 -5.05 12.90
N LEU A 51 -5.37 -4.79 12.12
CA LEU A 51 -4.61 -5.85 11.45
C LEU A 51 -3.14 -5.45 11.27
N ILE A 52 -2.24 -6.38 11.57
CA ILE A 52 -0.82 -6.25 11.25
C ILE A 52 -0.39 -7.31 10.23
N TYR A 53 0.33 -6.89 9.20
CA TYR A 53 1.05 -7.78 8.29
C TYR A 53 2.53 -7.77 8.67
N ILE A 54 3.05 -8.93 9.08
CA ILE A 54 4.46 -9.12 9.40
C ILE A 54 5.13 -9.76 8.21
N ASN A 55 6.04 -9.02 7.58
CA ASN A 55 6.80 -9.49 6.42
C ASN A 55 8.03 -10.25 6.90
N LEU A 56 8.10 -11.52 6.60
CA LEU A 56 9.17 -12.43 7.00
C LEU A 56 10.18 -12.55 5.86
N TYR A 57 11.47 -12.39 6.17
CA TYR A 57 12.57 -12.42 5.20
C TYR A 57 13.60 -13.51 5.50
N ASP A 58 13.70 -13.96 6.76
CA ASP A 58 14.82 -14.78 7.27
C ASP A 58 14.48 -16.27 7.46
N GLY A 59 13.34 -16.72 6.93
CA GLY A 59 12.92 -18.11 7.01
C GLY A 59 11.78 -18.39 7.98
N ILE A 60 11.42 -19.66 8.09
CA ILE A 60 10.23 -20.12 8.86
C ILE A 60 10.42 -19.94 10.37
N GLU A 61 11.64 -19.98 10.85
CA GLU A 61 11.98 -19.81 12.26
C GLU A 61 11.58 -18.44 12.79
N GLN A 62 11.66 -17.41 11.93
CA GLN A 62 11.21 -16.06 12.25
C GLN A 62 9.72 -16.01 12.56
N MET A 63 8.92 -16.81 11.88
CA MET A 63 7.47 -16.89 12.13
C MET A 63 7.16 -17.36 13.55
N ALA A 64 7.83 -18.41 14.03
CA ALA A 64 7.61 -18.95 15.37
C ALA A 64 7.90 -17.92 16.47
N VAL A 65 8.93 -17.09 16.29
CA VAL A 65 9.26 -16.03 17.24
C VAL A 65 8.14 -14.98 17.31
N PHE A 66 7.59 -14.58 16.16
CA PHE A 66 6.48 -13.63 16.16
C PHE A 66 5.17 -14.23 16.67
N GLU A 67 4.88 -15.50 16.38
CA GLU A 67 3.71 -16.20 16.93
C GLU A 67 3.75 -16.24 18.46
N GLU A 68 4.90 -16.50 19.04
CA GLU A 68 5.09 -16.47 20.49
C GLU A 68 4.85 -15.07 21.06
N MET A 69 5.43 -14.02 20.44
CA MET A 69 5.21 -12.63 20.86
C MET A 69 3.73 -12.22 20.79
N LEU A 70 3.04 -12.58 19.71
CA LEU A 70 1.62 -12.28 19.50
C LEU A 70 0.74 -12.98 20.52
N LEU A 71 1.05 -14.24 20.84
CA LEU A 71 0.36 -14.99 21.86
C LEU A 71 0.51 -14.34 23.25
N TRP A 72 1.74 -13.98 23.63
CA TRP A 72 2.02 -13.32 24.91
C TRP A 72 1.39 -11.92 25.00
N ALA A 73 1.22 -11.21 23.89
CA ALA A 73 0.57 -9.91 23.82
C ALA A 73 -0.97 -10.01 23.71
N ASP A 74 -1.54 -11.21 23.83
CA ASP A 74 -2.99 -11.48 23.69
C ASP A 74 -3.60 -10.93 22.37
N VAL A 75 -2.85 -11.09 21.27
CA VAL A 75 -3.30 -10.70 19.93
C VAL A 75 -3.98 -11.87 19.25
N LEU A 76 -5.26 -11.70 18.92
CA LEU A 76 -6.06 -12.77 18.32
C LEU A 76 -5.57 -13.15 16.90
N PRO A 77 -5.72 -14.41 16.45
CA PRO A 77 -5.21 -14.87 15.16
C PRO A 77 -5.78 -14.17 13.92
N ASP A 78 -6.96 -13.57 14.02
CA ASP A 78 -7.57 -12.77 12.96
C ASP A 78 -6.97 -11.35 12.83
N LYS A 79 -6.18 -10.94 13.80
CA LYS A 79 -5.56 -9.61 13.87
C LYS A 79 -4.15 -9.55 13.28
N TYR A 80 -3.59 -10.64 12.82
CA TYR A 80 -2.28 -10.66 12.17
C TYR A 80 -2.21 -11.59 10.97
N LYS A 81 -1.27 -11.30 10.06
CA LYS A 81 -0.96 -12.15 8.91
C LYS A 81 0.52 -12.11 8.62
N PHE A 82 1.10 -13.26 8.34
CA PHE A 82 2.47 -13.36 7.84
C PHE A 82 2.52 -13.29 6.32
N ARG A 83 3.53 -12.59 5.81
CA ARG A 83 3.88 -12.57 4.38
C ARG A 83 5.30 -13.08 4.22
N MET A 84 5.45 -14.25 3.64
CA MET A 84 6.74 -14.91 3.44
C MET A 84 7.40 -14.37 2.16
N HIS A 85 8.60 -13.82 2.29
CA HIS A 85 9.38 -13.23 1.21
C HIS A 85 10.54 -14.13 0.75
N TRP A 86 10.31 -15.45 0.78
CA TRP A 86 11.26 -16.47 0.28
C TRP A 86 10.51 -17.60 -0.42
N GLY A 87 11.25 -18.41 -1.18
CA GLY A 87 10.71 -19.58 -1.87
C GLY A 87 9.78 -19.22 -3.03
N ASP A 88 8.68 -19.94 -3.14
CA ASP A 88 7.68 -19.76 -4.20
C ASP A 88 6.70 -18.63 -3.80
N PHE A 89 6.92 -17.44 -4.35
CA PHE A 89 6.11 -16.27 -4.06
C PHE A 89 4.63 -16.45 -4.42
N GLU A 90 4.32 -17.19 -5.48
CA GLU A 90 2.92 -17.43 -5.90
C GLU A 90 2.17 -18.26 -4.86
N LYS A 91 2.83 -19.30 -4.32
CA LYS A 91 2.26 -20.11 -3.22
C LYS A 91 2.00 -19.29 -1.97
N HIS A 92 2.80 -18.24 -1.74
CA HIS A 92 2.63 -17.33 -0.62
C HIS A 92 1.68 -16.16 -0.92
N GLY A 93 1.04 -16.17 -2.11
CA GLY A 93 0.09 -15.13 -2.51
C GLY A 93 0.76 -13.77 -2.78
N LEU A 94 2.07 -13.73 -3.00
CA LEU A 94 2.81 -12.51 -3.33
C LEU A 94 2.95 -12.38 -4.84
N ILE A 95 2.35 -11.33 -5.39
CA ILE A 95 2.52 -10.97 -6.80
C ILE A 95 3.65 -9.95 -6.90
N LEU A 96 4.77 -10.37 -7.45
CA LEU A 96 5.90 -9.47 -7.72
C LEU A 96 5.54 -8.52 -8.86
N ASN A 97 6.02 -7.30 -8.78
CA ASN A 97 5.90 -6.31 -9.84
C ASN A 97 7.14 -5.41 -9.85
N ASN A 98 7.40 -4.77 -10.99
CA ASN A 98 8.60 -3.97 -11.20
C ASN A 98 8.56 -2.55 -10.58
N ARG A 99 7.57 -2.24 -9.74
CA ARG A 99 7.40 -0.92 -9.12
C ARG A 99 7.51 0.22 -10.15
N SER A 100 6.80 0.05 -11.26
CA SER A 100 6.82 0.99 -12.40
C SER A 100 8.22 1.21 -12.98
N GLY A 101 9.01 0.15 -13.04
CA GLY A 101 10.34 0.14 -13.64
C GLY A 101 11.48 0.58 -12.72
N VAL A 102 11.23 0.78 -11.43
CA VAL A 102 12.28 1.09 -10.43
C VAL A 102 13.01 -0.17 -9.95
N MET A 103 12.29 -1.31 -9.96
CA MET A 103 12.83 -2.60 -9.53
C MET A 103 13.02 -3.51 -10.73
N ASP A 104 14.23 -4.02 -10.86
CA ASP A 104 14.57 -5.04 -11.86
C ASP A 104 14.53 -6.42 -11.21
N TRP A 105 13.32 -7.02 -11.19
CA TRP A 105 13.11 -8.35 -10.64
C TRP A 105 13.35 -9.42 -11.69
N VAL A 106 14.11 -10.44 -11.34
CA VAL A 106 14.24 -11.65 -12.14
C VAL A 106 12.84 -12.28 -12.33
N GLY A 107 12.38 -12.39 -13.57
CA GLY A 107 11.10 -13.00 -13.92
C GLY A 107 9.94 -12.04 -14.19
N VAL A 108 10.12 -10.73 -14.06
CA VAL A 108 9.16 -9.75 -14.60
C VAL A 108 9.53 -9.48 -16.05
N GLU A 109 8.89 -10.19 -16.97
CA GLU A 109 9.16 -10.06 -18.39
C GLU A 109 8.73 -8.70 -18.95
N GLU A 110 9.48 -8.17 -19.92
CA GLU A 110 9.16 -6.94 -20.64
C GLU A 110 7.81 -7.04 -21.38
N SER A 111 7.43 -8.24 -21.79
CA SER A 111 6.12 -8.55 -22.39
C SER A 111 4.95 -8.18 -21.47
N SER A 112 5.08 -8.33 -20.16
CA SER A 112 4.02 -8.00 -19.20
C SER A 112 3.67 -6.51 -19.18
N VAL A 113 4.59 -5.64 -19.60
CA VAL A 113 4.39 -4.18 -19.67
C VAL A 113 3.60 -3.80 -20.92
N THR A 114 3.90 -4.43 -22.05
CA THR A 114 3.25 -4.16 -23.35
C THR A 114 1.81 -4.62 -23.37
N ASP A 115 1.49 -5.75 -22.75
CA ASP A 115 0.15 -6.33 -22.68
C ASP A 115 -0.85 -5.48 -21.88
N LEU A 116 -0.36 -4.52 -21.12
CA LEU A 116 -1.21 -3.59 -20.35
C LEU A 116 -1.61 -2.32 -21.10
N GLN A 117 -1.07 -2.08 -22.29
CA GLN A 117 -1.49 -0.95 -23.10
C GLN A 117 -2.94 -1.15 -23.58
N GLY A 118 -3.75 -0.09 -23.51
CA GLY A 118 -5.18 -0.17 -23.80
C GLY A 118 -6.06 -0.64 -22.64
N LYS A 119 -5.49 -1.23 -21.58
CA LYS A 119 -6.24 -1.62 -20.37
C LYS A 119 -6.36 -0.45 -19.40
N PRO A 120 -7.56 -0.12 -18.88
CA PRO A 120 -7.73 0.90 -17.85
C PRO A 120 -6.99 0.52 -16.57
N CYS A 121 -6.63 1.53 -15.77
CA CYS A 121 -6.06 1.33 -14.45
C CYS A 121 -6.94 1.99 -13.40
N HIS A 122 -7.42 1.19 -12.44
CA HIS A 122 -8.34 1.64 -11.41
C HIS A 122 -7.66 2.28 -10.19
N TYR A 123 -6.34 2.12 -10.02
CA TYR A 123 -5.61 2.56 -8.82
C TYR A 123 -5.92 4.00 -8.38
N PRO A 124 -5.85 5.02 -9.23
CA PRO A 124 -6.12 6.39 -8.80
C PRO A 124 -7.61 6.69 -8.54
N PHE A 125 -8.49 5.70 -8.72
CA PHE A 125 -9.94 5.86 -8.50
C PHE A 125 -10.39 5.34 -7.12
N TYR A 126 -9.57 4.56 -6.40
CA TYR A 126 -9.94 3.99 -5.11
C TYR A 126 -8.87 4.10 -4.03
N LYS A 127 -7.68 4.61 -4.36
CA LYS A 127 -6.61 4.81 -3.36
C LYS A 127 -5.95 6.18 -3.52
N MET A 128 -5.47 6.67 -2.39
CA MET A 128 -4.53 7.77 -2.29
C MET A 128 -3.31 7.24 -1.55
N PHE A 129 -2.13 7.53 -2.05
CA PHE A 129 -0.89 7.16 -1.41
C PHE A 129 -0.20 8.41 -0.88
N VAL A 130 -0.01 8.49 0.43
CA VAL A 130 0.62 9.62 1.10
C VAL A 130 2.00 9.20 1.58
N ASP A 131 3.02 9.94 1.17
CA ASP A 131 4.39 9.72 1.60
C ASP A 131 4.67 10.42 2.94
N TRP A 132 5.80 10.09 3.57
CA TRP A 132 6.19 10.55 4.91
C TRP A 132 6.28 12.08 5.04
N ASN A 133 6.54 12.81 3.95
CA ASN A 133 6.62 14.27 3.89
C ASN A 133 5.30 14.95 3.51
N GLY A 134 4.19 14.20 3.46
CA GLY A 134 2.88 14.70 3.08
C GLY A 134 2.61 14.71 1.57
N ASP A 135 3.58 14.42 0.73
CA ASP A 135 3.39 14.32 -0.71
C ASP A 135 2.39 13.21 -1.05
N VAL A 136 1.47 13.51 -1.93
CA VAL A 136 0.48 12.55 -2.41
C VAL A 136 0.86 12.06 -3.79
N LEU A 137 1.02 10.75 -3.91
CA LEU A 137 1.25 10.05 -5.17
C LEU A 137 -0.08 9.47 -5.69
N PHE A 138 -0.26 9.49 -7.00
CA PHE A 138 -1.46 8.91 -7.61
C PHE A 138 -1.50 7.38 -7.55
N CYS A 139 -0.36 6.73 -7.29
CA CYS A 139 -0.21 5.30 -7.31
C CYS A 139 0.88 4.82 -6.34
N SER A 140 0.60 3.74 -5.60
CA SER A 140 1.57 3.09 -4.72
C SER A 140 2.73 2.39 -5.45
N ASN A 141 2.64 2.24 -6.78
CA ASN A 141 3.72 1.68 -7.60
C ASN A 141 4.62 2.77 -8.22
N ASP A 142 4.30 4.05 -8.07
CA ASP A 142 5.18 5.15 -8.46
C ASP A 142 6.32 5.33 -7.46
N TRP A 143 7.22 4.34 -7.42
CA TRP A 143 8.36 4.35 -6.50
C TRP A 143 9.41 5.41 -6.85
N GLY A 144 9.46 5.81 -8.12
CA GLY A 144 10.28 6.93 -8.56
C GLY A 144 9.74 8.29 -8.12
N LYS A 145 8.51 8.35 -7.55
CA LYS A 145 7.81 9.57 -7.15
C LYS A 145 7.75 10.61 -8.29
N GLU A 146 7.53 10.11 -9.50
CA GLU A 146 7.55 10.94 -10.70
C GLU A 146 6.35 11.89 -10.79
N HIS A 147 5.22 11.54 -10.11
CA HIS A 147 3.99 12.33 -10.15
C HIS A 147 3.42 12.57 -8.75
N VAL A 148 3.87 13.62 -8.11
CA VAL A 148 3.23 14.20 -6.94
C VAL A 148 2.00 14.99 -7.40
N VAL A 149 0.83 14.67 -6.84
CA VAL A 149 -0.47 15.26 -7.22
C VAL A 149 -0.99 16.31 -6.24
N GLY A 150 -0.34 16.46 -5.10
CA GLY A 150 -0.60 17.45 -4.04
C GLY A 150 0.19 17.12 -2.79
N ASN A 151 0.02 17.90 -1.72
CA ASN A 151 0.67 17.67 -0.44
C ASN A 151 -0.29 17.96 0.73
N LEU A 152 -0.55 16.98 1.59
CA LEU A 152 -1.51 17.07 2.70
C LEU A 152 -1.05 17.97 3.87
N LEU A 153 0.17 18.51 3.83
CA LEU A 153 0.57 19.59 4.73
C LEU A 153 0.12 20.98 4.25
N GLN A 154 -0.34 21.09 3.00
CA GLN A 154 -0.74 22.35 2.35
C GLN A 154 -2.18 22.31 1.87
N ASP A 155 -2.63 21.16 1.39
CA ASP A 155 -3.93 20.95 0.76
C ASP A 155 -4.78 20.02 1.61
N THR A 156 -6.10 20.13 1.52
CA THR A 156 -7.02 19.14 2.09
C THR A 156 -7.05 17.87 1.25
N LEU A 157 -7.43 16.76 1.86
CA LEU A 157 -7.60 15.47 1.17
C LEU A 157 -8.56 15.60 -0.03
N HIS A 158 -9.63 16.37 0.11
CA HIS A 158 -10.61 16.62 -0.95
C HIS A 158 -9.98 17.40 -2.13
N GLU A 159 -9.23 18.47 -1.84
CA GLU A 159 -8.56 19.27 -2.89
C GLU A 159 -7.57 18.42 -3.67
N VAL A 160 -6.77 17.62 -2.99
CA VAL A 160 -5.81 16.71 -3.66
C VAL A 160 -6.54 15.64 -4.47
N TRP A 161 -7.61 15.04 -3.92
CA TRP A 161 -8.38 14.00 -4.62
C TRP A 161 -9.00 14.46 -5.92
N PHE A 162 -9.44 15.73 -5.98
CA PHE A 162 -10.05 16.36 -7.16
C PHE A 162 -9.11 17.33 -7.88
N SER A 163 -7.82 17.30 -7.57
CA SER A 163 -6.82 18.18 -8.17
C SER A 163 -6.73 18.01 -9.69
N LYS A 164 -6.28 19.06 -10.38
CA LYS A 164 -6.06 19.00 -11.83
C LYS A 164 -5.06 17.90 -12.24
N PRO A 165 -3.91 17.70 -11.53
CA PRO A 165 -3.00 16.60 -11.81
C PRO A 165 -3.67 15.23 -11.69
N MET A 166 -4.41 14.95 -10.59
CA MET A 166 -5.12 13.70 -10.38
C MET A 166 -6.17 13.45 -11.47
N THR A 167 -6.97 14.47 -11.79
CA THR A 167 -7.97 14.44 -12.86
C THR A 167 -7.36 14.10 -14.22
N LYS A 168 -6.22 14.72 -14.57
CA LYS A 168 -5.51 14.45 -15.83
C LYS A 168 -5.05 12.99 -15.92
N ILE A 169 -4.52 12.45 -14.83
CA ILE A 169 -4.07 11.07 -14.74
C ILE A 169 -5.28 10.12 -14.88
N ARG A 170 -6.36 10.34 -14.16
CA ARG A 170 -7.59 9.54 -14.24
C ARG A 170 -8.16 9.49 -15.65
N LYS A 171 -8.33 10.62 -16.31
CA LYS A 171 -8.82 10.70 -17.71
C LYS A 171 -7.96 9.91 -18.69
N ARG A 172 -6.65 9.88 -18.47
CA ARG A 172 -5.70 9.12 -19.28
C ARG A 172 -5.84 7.61 -19.03
N LEU A 173 -5.78 7.21 -17.74
CA LEU A 173 -5.80 5.80 -17.35
C LEU A 173 -7.18 5.14 -17.53
N MET A 174 -8.26 5.91 -17.47
CA MET A 174 -9.60 5.43 -17.80
C MET A 174 -9.71 4.94 -19.25
N LYS A 175 -8.98 5.59 -20.16
CA LYS A 175 -8.91 5.23 -21.59
C LYS A 175 -7.85 4.16 -21.89
N GLY A 176 -7.21 3.59 -20.86
CA GLY A 176 -6.13 2.62 -21.04
C GLY A 176 -4.82 3.21 -21.57
N ASN A 177 -4.70 4.56 -21.63
CA ASN A 177 -3.49 5.18 -22.10
C ASN A 177 -2.41 5.16 -21.01
N ARG A 178 -1.46 4.27 -21.15
CA ARG A 178 -0.31 4.06 -20.26
C ARG A 178 1.02 4.50 -20.88
N THR A 179 1.01 5.32 -21.94
CA THR A 179 2.20 5.72 -22.70
C THR A 179 3.12 6.68 -21.95
N VAL A 180 2.66 7.28 -20.86
CA VAL A 180 3.44 8.27 -20.08
C VAL A 180 4.01 7.62 -18.83
N SER A 181 5.25 7.98 -18.49
CA SER A 181 5.91 7.56 -17.25
C SER A 181 5.03 7.90 -16.02
N PRO A 182 5.09 7.06 -14.96
CA PRO A 182 5.78 5.79 -14.84
C PRO A 182 4.93 4.60 -15.37
N CYS A 183 3.70 4.88 -15.87
CA CYS A 183 2.75 3.84 -16.29
C CYS A 183 3.23 3.05 -17.53
N ASN A 184 4.06 3.65 -18.38
CA ASN A 184 4.61 3.01 -19.56
C ASN A 184 5.65 1.90 -19.24
N LYS A 185 6.14 1.86 -18.01
CA LYS A 185 7.08 0.85 -17.51
C LYS A 185 6.46 -0.08 -16.47
N CYS A 186 5.19 0.13 -16.12
CA CYS A 186 4.53 -0.58 -15.02
C CYS A 186 4.06 -1.96 -15.45
N SER A 187 4.42 -3.00 -14.68
CA SER A 187 4.00 -4.39 -14.88
C SER A 187 2.70 -4.77 -14.14
N VAL A 188 2.04 -3.81 -13.47
CA VAL A 188 0.86 -4.08 -12.65
C VAL A 188 -0.42 -3.99 -13.47
N ASP A 189 -1.20 -5.07 -13.49
CA ASP A 189 -2.58 -5.01 -13.97
C ASP A 189 -3.46 -4.27 -12.94
N GLY A 190 -3.60 -2.98 -13.14
CA GLY A 190 -4.38 -2.11 -12.26
C GLY A 190 -5.89 -2.26 -12.40
N SER A 191 -6.40 -3.18 -13.24
CA SER A 191 -7.83 -3.43 -13.41
C SER A 191 -8.39 -4.54 -12.50
N LEU A 192 -7.53 -5.29 -11.80
CA LEU A 192 -7.92 -6.43 -10.95
C LEU A 192 -8.77 -6.01 -9.73
N PHE A 193 -8.51 -4.82 -9.19
CA PHE A 193 -9.21 -4.31 -8.00
C PHE A 193 -9.77 -2.90 -8.24
N GLY A 194 -10.71 -2.48 -7.37
CA GLY A 194 -11.23 -1.11 -7.35
C GLY A 194 -12.23 -0.79 -8.46
N LYS A 195 -12.76 -1.80 -9.16
CA LYS A 195 -13.75 -1.60 -10.22
C LYS A 195 -15.00 -0.84 -9.74
N PRO A 196 -15.60 -1.10 -8.56
CA PRO A 196 -16.77 -0.32 -8.10
C PRO A 196 -16.47 1.18 -7.99
N SER A 197 -15.33 1.54 -7.38
CA SER A 197 -14.94 2.96 -7.29
C SER A 197 -14.62 3.56 -8.65
N PHE A 198 -13.98 2.80 -9.54
CA PHE A 198 -13.73 3.21 -10.91
C PHE A 198 -15.03 3.51 -11.65
N ASP A 199 -16.03 2.63 -11.57
CA ASP A 199 -17.31 2.78 -12.27
C ASP A 199 -18.11 3.99 -11.76
N ILE A 200 -18.04 4.31 -10.47
CA ILE A 200 -18.68 5.49 -9.90
C ILE A 200 -17.93 6.78 -10.31
N ILE A 201 -16.61 6.79 -10.11
CA ILE A 201 -15.83 8.04 -10.27
C ILE A 201 -15.66 8.42 -11.74
N LYS A 202 -15.62 7.46 -12.68
CA LYS A 202 -15.53 7.76 -14.11
C LYS A 202 -16.68 8.62 -14.65
N GLU A 203 -17.86 8.56 -14.01
CA GLU A 203 -19.03 9.35 -14.40
C GLU A 203 -18.84 10.87 -14.19
N TYR A 204 -17.82 11.27 -13.42
CA TYR A 204 -17.47 12.67 -13.20
C TYR A 204 -16.46 13.23 -14.23
N TYR A 205 -16.03 12.43 -15.22
CA TYR A 205 -14.99 12.78 -16.20
C TYR A 205 -15.44 12.60 -17.65
#